data_8fd5d7f34adcd52095bfac83e7068c41
#
_entry.id   8fd5d7f34adcd52095bfac83e7068c41
#
_cell.length_a   1.000
_cell.length_b   1.000
_cell.length_c   1.000
_cell.angle_alpha   90.00
_cell.angle_beta   90.00
_cell.angle_gamma   90.00
#
_symmetry.space_group_name_H-M   'P 1'
#
loop_
_entity.id
_entity.type
_entity.pdbx_description
1 polymer ?
#
loop_
_entity_poly.entity_id
_entity_poly.type
_entity_poly.pdbx_seq_one_letter_code
_entity_poly.pdbx_strand_id
1 'polypeptide(L)'
;MSISGQDVRNAATMLEGHVIRTPMVISPLLSQHLGCHIYAKLECLQYTSSFKARGAFVAMQDLSSEQRKTGVIAVSYTHLTLPTNREV
;
A
#
# COMPACT_ATOMS: atom_id res chain seq x y z
N MET A 1 -14.13 14.69 -7.66
CA MET A 1 -14.17 13.23 -7.93
C MET A 1 -14.38 12.47 -6.64
N SER A 2 -15.30 11.52 -6.63
CA SER A 2 -15.55 10.72 -5.45
C SER A 2 -15.32 9.24 -5.76
N ILE A 3 -14.96 8.49 -4.73
CA ILE A 3 -14.71 7.06 -4.85
C ILE A 3 -15.86 6.31 -4.18
N SER A 4 -16.39 5.33 -4.88
CA SER A 4 -17.48 4.51 -4.37
C SER A 4 -16.95 3.19 -3.82
N GLY A 5 -17.82 2.47 -3.10
CA GLY A 5 -17.48 1.12 -2.66
C GLY A 5 -17.22 0.19 -3.84
N GLN A 6 -17.89 0.42 -4.97
CA GLN A 6 -17.65 -0.41 -6.14
C GLN A 6 -16.27 -0.18 -6.71
N ASP A 7 -15.76 1.04 -6.64
CA ASP A 7 -14.39 1.33 -7.08
C ASP A 7 -13.39 0.55 -6.25
N VAL A 8 -13.62 0.45 -4.94
CA VAL A 8 -12.77 -0.31 -4.05
C VAL A 8 -12.82 -1.81 -4.39
N ARG A 9 -14.03 -2.32 -4.64
CA ARG A 9 -14.17 -3.74 -4.99
C ARG A 9 -13.50 -4.05 -6.32
N ASN A 10 -13.61 -3.14 -7.28
CA ASN A 10 -12.95 -3.31 -8.58
C ASN A 10 -11.43 -3.35 -8.41
N ALA A 11 -10.90 -2.47 -7.56
CA ALA A 11 -9.48 -2.46 -7.28
C ALA A 11 -9.03 -3.75 -6.59
N ALA A 12 -9.84 -4.28 -5.69
CA ALA A 12 -9.53 -5.53 -5.01
C ALA A 12 -9.42 -6.68 -6.00
N THR A 13 -10.34 -6.74 -6.98
CA THR A 13 -10.30 -7.76 -8.02
C THR A 13 -9.03 -7.62 -8.86
N MET A 14 -8.68 -6.39 -9.19
CA MET A 14 -7.49 -6.11 -9.99
C MET A 14 -6.20 -6.52 -9.26
N LEU A 15 -6.18 -6.37 -7.95
CA LEU A 15 -5.03 -6.69 -7.12
C LEU A 15 -4.86 -8.19 -6.85
N GLU A 16 -5.91 -8.96 -7.05
CA GLU A 16 -5.90 -10.38 -6.71
C GLU A 16 -4.75 -11.11 -7.41
N GLY A 17 -3.94 -11.81 -6.64
CA GLY A 17 -2.79 -12.53 -7.17
C GLY A 17 -1.55 -11.68 -7.40
N HIS A 18 -1.65 -10.36 -7.24
CA HIS A 18 -0.53 -9.44 -7.50
C HIS A 18 0.05 -8.81 -6.24
N VAL A 19 -0.69 -8.86 -5.15
CA VAL A 19 -0.20 -8.39 -3.85
C VAL A 19 -0.46 -9.46 -2.81
N ILE A 20 0.25 -9.37 -1.69
CA ILE A 20 0.06 -10.30 -0.59
C ILE A 20 -1.20 -9.90 0.16
N ARG A 21 -2.04 -10.87 0.47
CA ARG A 21 -3.18 -10.64 1.35
C ARG A 21 -2.65 -10.65 2.78
N THR A 22 -2.22 -9.50 3.25
CA THR A 22 -1.56 -9.37 4.53
C THR A 22 -2.54 -9.62 5.68
N PRO A 23 -2.03 -10.13 6.81
CA PRO A 23 -2.89 -10.42 7.95
C PRO A 23 -3.38 -9.15 8.64
N MET A 24 -4.57 -9.27 9.24
CA MET A 24 -5.15 -8.24 10.08
C MET A 24 -5.11 -8.78 11.51
N VAL A 25 -4.44 -8.07 12.40
CA VAL A 25 -4.28 -8.53 13.78
C VAL A 25 -4.71 -7.44 14.74
N ILE A 26 -5.19 -7.84 15.91
CA ILE A 26 -5.48 -6.86 16.95
C ILE A 26 -4.16 -6.46 17.61
N SER A 27 -4.02 -5.18 17.90
CA SER A 27 -2.86 -4.67 18.62
C SER A 27 -3.24 -4.46 20.08
N PRO A 28 -2.84 -5.35 21.01
CA PRO A 28 -3.22 -5.20 22.41
C PRO A 28 -2.66 -3.92 23.02
N LEU A 29 -1.42 -3.60 22.68
CA LEU A 29 -0.77 -2.43 23.26
C LEU A 29 -1.44 -1.12 22.85
N LEU A 30 -1.69 -0.95 21.55
CA LEU A 30 -2.36 0.24 21.06
C LEU A 30 -3.80 0.31 21.52
N SER A 31 -4.47 -0.84 21.58
CA SER A 31 -5.85 -0.90 22.03
C SER A 31 -5.97 -0.43 23.48
N GLN A 32 -5.06 -0.88 24.32
CA GLN A 32 -5.03 -0.51 25.72
C GLN A 32 -4.73 0.99 25.87
N HIS A 33 -3.76 1.46 25.13
CA HIS A 33 -3.32 2.85 25.19
C HIS A 33 -4.42 3.82 24.76
N LEU A 34 -5.17 3.47 23.72
CA LEU A 34 -6.18 4.35 23.15
C LEU A 34 -7.59 4.08 23.64
N GLY A 35 -7.80 3.04 24.44
CA GLY A 35 -9.10 2.72 25.00
C GLY A 35 -10.13 2.21 24.00
N CYS A 36 -9.70 1.62 22.91
CA CYS A 36 -10.59 1.05 21.91
C CYS A 36 -9.89 -0.11 21.21
N HIS A 37 -10.65 -0.91 20.46
CA HIS A 37 -10.06 -2.03 19.74
C HIS A 37 -9.35 -1.54 18.48
N ILE A 38 -8.06 -1.75 18.42
CA ILE A 38 -7.24 -1.36 17.28
C ILE A 38 -6.80 -2.61 16.52
N TYR A 39 -7.18 -2.68 15.26
CA TYR A 39 -6.74 -3.75 14.36
C TYR A 39 -5.73 -3.20 13.38
N ALA A 40 -4.64 -3.90 13.21
CA ALA A 40 -3.58 -3.47 12.30
C ALA A 40 -3.51 -4.42 11.11
N LYS A 41 -3.60 -3.88 9.92
CA LYS A 41 -3.34 -4.64 8.71
C LYS A 41 -1.86 -4.50 8.40
N LEU A 42 -1.15 -5.63 8.44
CA LEU A 42 0.31 -5.60 8.43
C LEU A 42 0.87 -5.46 7.01
N GLU A 43 0.71 -4.27 6.44
CA GLU A 43 1.24 -3.99 5.10
C GLU A 43 2.77 -3.89 5.08
N CYS A 44 3.41 -3.90 6.22
CA CYS A 44 4.87 -4.04 6.29
C CYS A 44 5.31 -5.40 5.75
N LEU A 45 4.40 -6.36 5.67
CA LEU A 45 4.68 -7.68 5.10
C LEU A 45 4.43 -7.75 3.60
N GLN A 46 4.00 -6.64 3.00
CA GLN A 46 3.78 -6.57 1.56
C GLN A 46 5.10 -6.69 0.83
N TYR A 47 5.07 -7.01 -0.47
CA TYR A 47 6.28 -7.12 -1.29
C TYR A 47 7.17 -5.88 -1.20
N THR A 48 6.56 -4.71 -1.11
CA THR A 48 7.29 -3.44 -1.04
C THR A 48 7.55 -3.00 0.41
N SER A 49 7.14 -3.80 1.37
CA SER A 49 7.25 -3.52 2.80
C SER A 49 6.44 -2.29 3.23
N SER A 50 5.49 -1.86 2.41
CA SER A 50 4.64 -0.71 2.73
C SER A 50 3.26 -0.87 2.10
N PHE A 51 2.31 -0.05 2.53
CA PHE A 51 0.94 -0.08 2.02
C PHE A 51 0.82 0.45 0.59
N LYS A 52 1.86 1.06 0.06
CA LYS A 52 1.78 1.75 -1.24
C LYS A 52 1.69 0.81 -2.43
N ALA A 53 2.06 -0.45 -2.25
CA ALA A 53 2.04 -1.42 -3.36
C ALA A 53 0.67 -1.52 -4.01
N ARG A 54 -0.40 -1.46 -3.22
CA ARG A 54 -1.76 -1.60 -3.74
C ARG A 54 -2.13 -0.47 -4.69
N GLY A 55 -1.98 0.76 -4.21
CA GLY A 55 -2.31 1.92 -5.03
C GLY A 55 -1.40 2.04 -6.25
N ALA A 56 -0.13 1.75 -6.08
CA ALA A 56 0.82 1.81 -7.19
C ALA A 56 0.46 0.82 -8.28
N PHE A 57 0.11 -0.41 -7.91
CA PHE A 57 -0.25 -1.42 -8.90
C PHE A 57 -1.50 -0.99 -9.69
N VAL A 58 -2.53 -0.54 -8.97
CA VAL A 58 -3.77 -0.12 -9.62
C VAL A 58 -3.50 1.07 -10.56
N ALA A 59 -2.72 2.04 -10.10
CA ALA A 59 -2.40 3.20 -10.92
C ALA A 59 -1.63 2.82 -12.18
N MET A 60 -0.73 1.86 -12.08
CA MET A 60 0.05 1.42 -13.23
C MET A 60 -0.76 0.68 -14.27
N GLN A 61 -1.93 0.14 -13.89
CA GLN A 61 -2.80 -0.51 -14.87
C GLN A 61 -3.39 0.49 -15.87
N ASP A 62 -3.45 1.76 -15.49
CA ASP A 62 -3.99 2.79 -16.37
C ASP A 62 -2.97 3.35 -17.37
N LEU A 63 -1.74 2.90 -17.30
CA LEU A 63 -0.71 3.38 -18.20
C LEU A 63 -0.89 2.80 -19.60
N SER A 64 -0.70 3.64 -20.61
CA SER A 64 -0.71 3.20 -22.00
C SER A 64 0.56 2.41 -22.29
N SER A 65 0.58 1.73 -23.45
CA SER A 65 1.76 0.98 -23.87
C SER A 65 2.99 1.88 -23.96
N GLU A 66 2.79 3.10 -24.47
CA GLU A 66 3.89 4.04 -24.59
C GLU A 66 4.40 4.50 -23.25
N GLN A 67 3.47 4.78 -22.34
CA GLN A 67 3.84 5.19 -20.98
C GLN A 67 4.60 4.08 -20.25
N ARG A 68 4.21 2.84 -20.47
CA ARG A 68 4.90 1.70 -19.88
C ARG A 68 6.33 1.55 -20.40
N LYS A 69 6.53 1.85 -21.67
CA LYS A 69 7.87 1.80 -22.25
C LYS A 69 8.77 2.87 -21.69
N THR A 70 8.21 4.05 -21.41
CA THR A 70 8.95 5.17 -20.86
C THR A 70 9.32 4.90 -19.40
N GLY A 71 8.45 4.19 -18.68
CA GLY A 71 8.67 3.88 -17.28
C GLY A 71 8.07 4.90 -16.34
N VAL A 72 8.23 4.65 -15.05
CA VAL A 72 7.67 5.50 -14.01
C VAL A 72 8.72 5.77 -12.94
N ILE A 73 8.53 6.87 -12.21
CA ILE A 73 9.34 7.21 -11.07
C ILE A 73 8.44 7.29 -9.86
N ALA A 74 8.84 6.65 -8.78
CA ALA A 74 8.08 6.68 -7.54
C ALA A 74 8.95 7.25 -6.43
N VAL A 75 8.32 8.06 -5.56
CA VAL A 75 9.00 8.68 -4.44
C VAL A 75 8.23 8.39 -3.16
N SER A 76 8.93 8.08 -2.09
CA SER A 76 8.35 7.78 -0.80
C SER A 76 8.85 8.76 0.25
N TYR A 77 7.95 9.19 1.11
CA TYR A 77 8.34 10.03 2.24
C TYR A 77 9.32 9.32 3.15
N THR A 78 9.13 8.02 3.31
CA THR A 78 10.04 7.22 4.13
C THR A 78 11.45 7.30 3.56
N HIS A 79 11.56 7.21 2.25
CA HIS A 79 12.83 7.32 1.58
C HIS A 79 13.44 8.70 1.80
N LEU A 80 12.63 9.73 1.77
CA LEU A 80 13.09 11.09 1.95
C LEU A 80 13.48 11.41 3.39
N THR A 81 12.81 10.78 4.34
CA THR A 81 13.03 11.08 5.75
C THR A 81 14.13 10.27 6.39
N LEU A 82 14.64 9.27 5.72
CA LEU A 82 15.67 8.40 6.26
C LEU A 82 16.94 8.38 5.43
N PRO A 83 17.39 9.52 4.92
CA PRO A 83 18.57 9.53 4.05
C PRO A 83 19.84 9.19 4.80
N THR A 84 19.87 9.48 6.09
CA THR A 84 21.04 9.20 6.90
C THR A 84 21.07 7.77 7.41
N ASN A 85 19.97 7.15 7.40
CA ASN A 85 19.86 5.78 7.82
C ASN A 85 20.14 4.84 6.74
N ARG A 86 20.30 5.40 5.88
CA ARG A 86 20.19 4.76 4.85
C ARG A 86 21.26 4.31 4.34
N GLU A 87 21.54 4.51 4.83
CA GLU A 87 22.20 4.17 4.52
C GLU A 87 22.01 3.18 4.28
N VAL A 88 21.22 3.24 4.53
CA VAL A 88 20.85 2.35 4.44
C VAL A 88 20.58 1.90 3.59
#